data_be1b5cf5abeb27804fce806288c3869c
#
_entry.id   be1b5cf5abeb27804fce806288c3869c
#
_cell.length_a   1.000
_cell.length_b   1.000
_cell.length_c   1.000
_cell.angle_alpha   90.00
_cell.angle_beta   90.00
_cell.angle_gamma   90.00
#
_symmetry.space_group_name_H-M   'P 1'
#
loop_
_entity.id
_entity.type
_entity.pdbx_description
1 polymer ?
#
loop_
_entity_poly.entity_id
_entity_poly.type
_entity_poly.pdbx_seq_one_letter_code
_entity_poly.pdbx_strand_id
1 'polypeptide(L)'
;MPDRRPMLPAAATAVVLATALLAISAEAQAPKSESMPDFGGPEVSWVKVGDDFIAPPSGPRPVTFDKTHPYQPNNDKGLQVTYRVADLTNPILKPWAVAQMKKSNDEVLAGLQPFRARTSCVPGGVPGFLIYGRLEPLYFAQTAKEVVLLNQADAQIRHVYMNVQHSEHPKLSWYGESIGHYEGGDTLVIDTIAQNDKSFVDDYRTPHTSQMHVIERYKLLDGGKRLQVSFTVDDPGAFNMPWSGMQIYRRSDQGPFLEAPCADNRGSPFYDNRHPIPEAKSADF
;
A
#
# COMPACT_ATOMS: atom_id res chain seq x y z
N MET A 1 -27.51 11.60 105.87
CA MET A 1 -28.21 12.10 104.67
C MET A 1 -27.13 12.56 103.68
N PRO A 2 -26.82 11.88 102.60
CA PRO A 2 -25.80 12.35 101.67
C PRO A 2 -26.41 13.08 100.48
N ASP A 3 -25.76 14.12 100.18
CA ASP A 3 -25.97 15.11 99.14
C ASP A 3 -25.77 14.45 97.73
N ARG A 4 -26.75 14.56 96.84
CA ARG A 4 -26.67 14.12 95.44
C ARG A 4 -26.45 15.33 94.53
N ARG A 5 -25.27 15.44 93.98
CA ARG A 5 -25.02 16.38 92.88
C ARG A 5 -25.27 15.71 91.56
N PRO A 6 -25.90 16.35 90.57
CA PRO A 6 -26.14 15.77 89.27
C PRO A 6 -24.89 15.92 88.42
N MET A 7 -24.54 14.82 87.73
CA MET A 7 -23.53 14.79 86.65
C MET A 7 -24.11 15.39 85.40
N LEU A 8 -23.41 16.33 84.81
CA LEU A 8 -23.62 16.85 83.45
C LEU A 8 -23.06 15.89 82.42
N PRO A 9 -23.72 15.64 81.29
CA PRO A 9 -23.17 14.79 80.19
C PRO A 9 -22.14 15.59 79.36
N ALA A 10 -21.01 14.97 79.10
CA ALA A 10 -20.00 15.47 78.22
C ALA A 10 -20.51 15.42 76.78
N ALA A 11 -20.54 16.56 76.10
CA ALA A 11 -20.85 16.65 74.69
C ALA A 11 -19.61 16.21 73.89
N ALA A 12 -19.71 15.09 73.15
CA ALA A 12 -18.71 14.63 72.18
C ALA A 12 -18.92 15.40 70.88
N THR A 13 -18.00 16.28 70.58
CA THR A 13 -17.95 17.01 69.29
C THR A 13 -17.36 16.10 68.23
N ALA A 14 -18.20 15.55 67.39
CA ALA A 14 -17.72 14.79 66.16
C ALA A 14 -17.28 15.76 65.07
N VAL A 15 -15.98 15.79 64.81
CA VAL A 15 -15.41 16.54 63.72
C VAL A 15 -15.56 15.61 62.42
N VAL A 16 -16.47 15.98 61.54
CA VAL A 16 -16.63 15.37 60.24
C VAL A 16 -15.61 16.00 59.29
N LEU A 17 -14.51 15.27 59.01
CA LEU A 17 -13.62 15.62 57.91
C LEU A 17 -14.30 15.25 56.60
N ALA A 18 -14.81 16.21 55.84
CA ALA A 18 -15.26 16.06 54.48
C ALA A 18 -14.03 16.08 53.55
N THR A 19 -13.53 14.92 53.15
CA THR A 19 -12.55 14.78 52.05
C THR A 19 -13.27 14.97 50.74
N ALA A 20 -13.17 16.17 50.15
CA ALA A 20 -13.59 16.42 48.77
C ALA A 20 -12.62 15.70 47.81
N LEU A 21 -13.01 14.56 47.25
CA LEU A 21 -12.36 13.95 46.09
C LEU A 21 -12.65 14.84 44.86
N LEU A 22 -11.69 15.65 44.46
CA LEU A 22 -11.65 16.27 43.15
C LEU A 22 -11.39 15.16 42.13
N ALA A 23 -12.46 14.65 41.52
CA ALA A 23 -12.38 13.84 40.33
C ALA A 23 -11.90 14.74 39.18
N ILE A 24 -10.61 14.68 38.86
CA ILE A 24 -10.07 15.25 37.62
C ILE A 24 -10.58 14.35 36.50
N SER A 25 -11.69 14.76 35.91
CA SER A 25 -12.13 14.19 34.63
C SER A 25 -11.09 14.58 33.58
N ALA A 26 -10.17 13.67 33.27
CA ALA A 26 -9.39 13.79 32.08
C ALA A 26 -10.36 13.61 30.90
N GLU A 27 -10.91 14.70 30.41
CA GLU A 27 -11.53 14.70 29.08
C GLU A 27 -10.43 14.30 28.10
N ALA A 28 -10.49 13.06 27.65
CA ALA A 28 -9.73 12.62 26.48
C ALA A 28 -10.16 13.53 25.33
N GLN A 29 -9.33 14.53 25.02
CA GLN A 29 -9.52 15.37 23.85
C GLN A 29 -9.64 14.42 22.65
N ALA A 30 -10.82 14.39 22.04
CA ALA A 30 -11.00 13.72 20.75
C ALA A 30 -9.90 14.22 19.81
N PRO A 31 -9.21 13.32 19.08
CA PRO A 31 -8.15 13.73 18.18
C PRO A 31 -8.73 14.81 17.27
N LYS A 32 -8.06 15.97 17.20
CA LYS A 32 -8.41 17.03 16.26
C LYS A 32 -8.50 16.37 14.91
N SER A 33 -9.66 16.48 14.24
CA SER A 33 -9.81 16.07 12.87
C SER A 33 -8.71 16.78 12.06
N GLU A 34 -7.67 16.05 11.68
CA GLU A 34 -6.63 16.62 10.83
C GLU A 34 -7.26 16.99 9.50
N SER A 35 -6.87 18.14 8.96
CA SER A 35 -7.39 18.61 7.68
C SER A 35 -7.05 17.61 6.59
N MET A 36 -8.02 17.26 5.77
CA MET A 36 -7.85 16.37 4.62
C MET A 36 -6.88 17.01 3.62
N PRO A 37 -5.75 16.37 3.28
CA PRO A 37 -4.84 16.87 2.26
C PRO A 37 -5.53 16.92 0.89
N ASP A 38 -5.22 17.92 0.09
CA ASP A 38 -5.75 18.03 -1.28
C ASP A 38 -4.91 17.24 -2.28
N PHE A 39 -5.21 15.96 -2.45
CA PHE A 39 -4.65 15.16 -3.54
C PHE A 39 -5.30 15.46 -4.90
N GLY A 40 -6.26 16.37 -4.94
CA GLY A 40 -7.08 16.69 -6.11
C GLY A 40 -8.27 15.74 -6.26
N GLY A 41 -9.05 16.00 -7.31
CA GLY A 41 -10.19 15.17 -7.73
C GLY A 41 -9.88 14.43 -9.02
N PRO A 42 -10.90 13.93 -9.71
CA PRO A 42 -10.76 13.18 -10.96
C PRO A 42 -10.17 14.00 -12.13
N GLU A 43 -10.05 15.31 -12.00
CA GLU A 43 -9.40 16.20 -12.96
C GLU A 43 -7.90 16.35 -12.74
N VAL A 44 -7.39 15.94 -11.58
CA VAL A 44 -5.97 16.06 -11.20
C VAL A 44 -5.33 14.71 -11.27
N SER A 45 -4.38 14.57 -12.18
CA SER A 45 -3.62 13.34 -12.34
C SER A 45 -2.25 13.41 -11.68
N TRP A 46 -1.77 12.24 -11.27
CA TRP A 46 -0.43 12.05 -10.71
C TRP A 46 0.37 11.12 -11.59
N VAL A 47 1.36 11.67 -12.28
CA VAL A 47 2.19 10.94 -13.23
C VAL A 47 3.47 10.44 -12.55
N LYS A 48 3.71 9.14 -12.63
CA LYS A 48 4.89 8.48 -12.05
C LYS A 48 6.19 9.03 -12.62
N VAL A 49 7.18 9.22 -11.75
CA VAL A 49 8.55 9.61 -12.10
C VAL A 49 9.49 8.41 -11.90
N GLY A 50 10.18 8.02 -12.96
CA GLY A 50 11.03 6.81 -12.94
C GLY A 50 10.23 5.52 -13.16
N ASP A 51 10.94 4.41 -13.30
CA ASP A 51 10.33 3.11 -13.63
C ASP A 51 10.40 2.10 -12.50
N ASP A 52 11.37 2.24 -11.60
CA ASP A 52 11.60 1.37 -10.45
C ASP A 52 11.22 2.05 -9.14
N PHE A 53 11.00 1.25 -8.12
CA PHE A 53 10.96 1.76 -6.76
C PHE A 53 12.32 2.36 -6.35
N ILE A 54 12.26 3.50 -5.71
CA ILE A 54 13.43 4.16 -5.16
C ILE A 54 13.77 3.51 -3.83
N ALA A 55 15.02 3.10 -3.65
CA ALA A 55 15.49 2.54 -2.39
C ALA A 55 15.44 3.59 -1.26
N PRO A 56 15.16 3.17 -0.02
CA PRO A 56 15.25 4.06 1.13
C PRO A 56 16.71 4.48 1.36
N PRO A 57 16.96 5.58 2.09
CA PRO A 57 18.31 6.03 2.42
C PRO A 57 19.13 5.00 3.20
N SER A 58 18.47 4.15 3.97
CA SER A 58 19.07 3.08 4.78
C SER A 58 18.10 1.92 4.96
N GLY A 59 18.64 0.75 5.33
CA GLY A 59 17.85 -0.46 5.60
C GLY A 59 17.62 -1.35 4.36
N PRO A 60 16.80 -2.40 4.53
CA PRO A 60 16.45 -3.32 3.46
C PRO A 60 15.69 -2.62 2.34
N ARG A 61 16.04 -2.93 1.10
CA ARG A 61 15.58 -2.23 -0.10
C ARG A 61 14.88 -3.15 -1.09
N PRO A 62 14.09 -2.59 -2.03
CA PRO A 62 13.43 -3.36 -3.07
C PRO A 62 14.41 -4.20 -3.89
N VAL A 63 13.90 -5.21 -4.57
CA VAL A 63 14.62 -5.91 -5.64
C VAL A 63 14.90 -4.93 -6.77
N THR A 64 16.03 -5.09 -7.42
CA THR A 64 16.45 -4.29 -8.57
C THR A 64 16.81 -5.21 -9.75
N PHE A 65 17.18 -4.64 -10.89
CA PHE A 65 17.62 -5.42 -12.03
C PHE A 65 18.98 -6.11 -11.78
N ASP A 66 19.17 -7.24 -12.41
CA ASP A 66 20.48 -7.89 -12.54
C ASP A 66 21.42 -6.99 -13.34
N LYS A 67 22.56 -6.63 -12.76
CA LYS A 67 23.55 -5.72 -13.37
C LYS A 67 24.11 -6.25 -14.70
N THR A 68 24.11 -7.57 -14.90
CA THR A 68 24.55 -8.20 -16.15
C THR A 68 23.47 -8.15 -17.23
N HIS A 69 22.23 -7.88 -16.86
CA HIS A 69 21.07 -7.77 -17.73
C HIS A 69 20.30 -6.49 -17.43
N PRO A 70 20.89 -5.30 -17.68
CA PRO A 70 20.26 -4.03 -17.35
C PRO A 70 18.95 -3.88 -18.14
N TYR A 71 17.92 -3.35 -17.47
CA TYR A 71 16.66 -3.02 -18.12
C TYR A 71 16.88 -2.01 -19.24
N GLN A 72 16.45 -2.35 -20.44
CA GLN A 72 16.45 -1.46 -21.58
C GLN A 72 15.01 -1.11 -21.93
N PRO A 73 14.57 0.14 -21.69
CA PRO A 73 13.28 0.60 -22.20
C PRO A 73 13.28 0.52 -23.72
N ASN A 74 12.10 0.53 -24.35
CA ASN A 74 11.89 0.47 -25.78
C ASN A 74 13.07 1.03 -26.58
N ASN A 75 13.70 0.18 -27.35
CA ASN A 75 14.72 0.65 -28.29
C ASN A 75 14.07 0.99 -29.64
N ASP A 76 14.77 1.79 -30.45
CA ASP A 76 14.33 2.24 -31.79
C ASP A 76 14.09 1.12 -32.79
N LYS A 77 14.36 -0.14 -32.43
CA LYS A 77 14.19 -1.32 -33.27
C LYS A 77 12.84 -2.02 -33.06
N GLY A 78 11.95 -1.45 -32.26
CA GLY A 78 10.62 -2.03 -32.01
C GLY A 78 10.62 -3.27 -31.13
N LEU A 79 11.77 -3.69 -30.64
CA LEU A 79 11.88 -4.80 -29.70
C LEU A 79 11.64 -4.24 -28.29
N GLN A 80 10.46 -4.45 -27.76
CA GLN A 80 10.17 -4.10 -26.38
C GLN A 80 10.74 -5.14 -25.43
N VAL A 81 11.87 -4.85 -24.82
CA VAL A 81 12.26 -5.58 -23.62
C VAL A 81 11.46 -4.97 -22.45
N THR A 82 10.22 -5.38 -22.33
CA THR A 82 9.33 -4.92 -21.26
C THR A 82 9.51 -5.70 -19.97
N TYR A 83 10.29 -6.77 -20.01
CA TYR A 83 10.49 -7.66 -18.89
C TYR A 83 11.88 -7.48 -18.30
N ARG A 84 11.95 -7.46 -17.01
CA ARG A 84 13.17 -7.20 -16.24
C ARG A 84 13.72 -8.51 -15.71
N VAL A 85 15.04 -8.65 -15.74
CA VAL A 85 15.75 -9.72 -15.05
C VAL A 85 16.08 -9.24 -13.66
N ALA A 86 15.62 -9.96 -12.64
CA ALA A 86 15.77 -9.59 -11.23
C ALA A 86 17.16 -9.95 -10.70
N ASP A 87 17.72 -9.10 -9.84
CA ASP A 87 18.85 -9.45 -8.98
C ASP A 87 18.38 -10.38 -7.86
N LEU A 88 18.74 -11.65 -7.93
CA LEU A 88 18.37 -12.69 -6.98
C LEU A 88 19.27 -12.73 -5.74
N THR A 89 20.26 -11.85 -5.64
CA THR A 89 21.18 -11.79 -4.49
C THR A 89 20.67 -10.89 -3.35
N ASN A 90 19.51 -10.25 -3.53
CA ASN A 90 18.93 -9.41 -2.52
C ASN A 90 18.63 -10.19 -1.23
N PRO A 91 19.20 -9.82 -0.08
CA PRO A 91 19.11 -10.60 1.17
C PRO A 91 17.71 -10.64 1.79
N ILE A 92 16.78 -9.81 1.30
CA ILE A 92 15.39 -9.90 1.76
C ILE A 92 14.69 -11.18 1.29
N LEU A 93 15.13 -11.79 0.19
CA LEU A 93 14.42 -12.88 -0.47
C LEU A 93 14.61 -14.21 0.27
N LYS A 94 13.51 -14.91 0.51
CA LYS A 94 13.56 -16.30 0.95
C LYS A 94 13.89 -17.26 -0.20
N PRO A 95 14.44 -18.45 0.08
CA PRO A 95 14.87 -19.39 -0.97
C PRO A 95 13.79 -19.75 -2.00
N TRP A 96 12.54 -19.91 -1.57
CA TRP A 96 11.45 -20.24 -2.49
C TRP A 96 11.11 -19.05 -3.42
N ALA A 97 11.16 -17.82 -2.90
CA ALA A 97 10.95 -16.61 -3.70
C ALA A 97 12.08 -16.46 -4.75
N VAL A 98 13.33 -16.70 -4.36
CA VAL A 98 14.48 -16.77 -5.28
C VAL A 98 14.25 -17.82 -6.38
N ALA A 99 13.78 -19.02 -6.02
CA ALA A 99 13.53 -20.08 -7.00
C ALA A 99 12.42 -19.71 -8.01
N GLN A 100 11.33 -19.10 -7.53
CA GLN A 100 10.26 -18.61 -8.40
C GLN A 100 10.72 -17.48 -9.31
N MET A 101 11.45 -16.49 -8.77
CA MET A 101 11.99 -15.38 -9.56
C MET A 101 13.04 -15.85 -10.56
N LYS A 102 13.85 -16.85 -10.21
CA LYS A 102 14.79 -17.46 -11.16
C LYS A 102 14.08 -18.05 -12.36
N LYS A 103 12.99 -18.78 -12.16
CA LYS A 103 12.18 -19.31 -13.24
C LYS A 103 11.70 -18.18 -14.17
N SER A 104 11.19 -17.09 -13.59
CA SER A 104 10.76 -15.91 -14.35
C SER A 104 11.91 -15.23 -15.11
N ASN A 105 13.11 -15.17 -14.50
CA ASN A 105 14.29 -14.66 -15.17
C ASN A 105 14.70 -15.55 -16.37
N ASP A 106 14.72 -16.87 -16.18
CA ASP A 106 15.05 -17.84 -17.24
C ASP A 106 14.06 -17.71 -18.42
N GLU A 107 12.77 -17.50 -18.14
CA GLU A 107 11.74 -17.24 -19.17
C GLU A 107 12.04 -15.95 -19.96
N VAL A 108 12.36 -14.87 -19.28
CA VAL A 108 12.73 -13.59 -19.92
C VAL A 108 13.96 -13.76 -20.81
N LEU A 109 15.00 -14.41 -20.30
CA LEU A 109 16.25 -14.63 -21.02
C LEU A 109 16.06 -15.57 -22.24
N ALA A 110 15.08 -16.46 -22.19
CA ALA A 110 14.66 -17.29 -23.34
C ALA A 110 13.77 -16.52 -24.35
N GLY A 111 13.49 -15.24 -24.14
CA GLY A 111 12.62 -14.44 -24.99
C GLY A 111 11.14 -14.68 -24.79
N LEU A 112 10.76 -15.37 -23.72
CA LEU A 112 9.37 -15.60 -23.34
C LEU A 112 8.84 -14.42 -22.50
N GLN A 113 7.53 -14.23 -22.51
CA GLN A 113 6.86 -13.26 -21.64
C GLN A 113 6.35 -13.97 -20.37
N PRO A 114 6.97 -13.77 -19.20
CA PRO A 114 6.44 -14.33 -17.97
C PRO A 114 5.12 -13.65 -17.60
N PHE A 115 4.35 -14.32 -16.77
CA PHE A 115 3.09 -13.77 -16.26
C PHE A 115 3.32 -12.43 -15.56
N ARG A 116 2.46 -11.46 -15.85
CA ARG A 116 2.32 -10.17 -15.17
C ARG A 116 0.84 -9.84 -15.04
N ALA A 117 0.47 -9.27 -13.90
CA ALA A 117 -0.90 -8.85 -13.64
C ALA A 117 -1.47 -8.00 -14.80
N ARG A 118 -0.73 -6.97 -15.20
CA ARG A 118 -1.14 -6.04 -16.25
C ARG A 118 -1.39 -6.70 -17.61
N THR A 119 -0.51 -7.59 -18.06
CA THR A 119 -0.68 -8.25 -19.36
C THR A 119 -1.78 -9.31 -19.36
N SER A 120 -2.29 -9.64 -18.20
CA SER A 120 -3.33 -10.64 -17.97
C SER A 120 -4.65 -10.03 -17.49
N CYS A 121 -4.79 -8.72 -17.54
CA CYS A 121 -5.98 -7.97 -17.12
C CYS A 121 -6.45 -8.27 -15.70
N VAL A 122 -5.52 -8.56 -14.79
CA VAL A 122 -5.82 -8.78 -13.37
C VAL A 122 -5.22 -7.66 -12.52
N PRO A 123 -5.76 -7.39 -11.32
CA PRO A 123 -5.25 -6.35 -10.44
C PRO A 123 -3.79 -6.55 -10.03
N GLY A 124 -3.05 -5.45 -9.87
CA GLY A 124 -1.62 -5.47 -9.56
C GLY A 124 -1.27 -5.72 -8.11
N GLY A 125 -2.24 -5.72 -7.20
CA GLY A 125 -1.99 -5.81 -5.77
C GLY A 125 -1.31 -4.54 -5.19
N VAL A 126 -0.88 -4.62 -3.93
CA VAL A 126 -0.18 -3.54 -3.22
C VAL A 126 1.18 -4.08 -2.76
N PRO A 127 2.31 -3.40 -2.96
CA PRO A 127 2.48 -2.07 -3.55
C PRO A 127 2.52 -2.06 -5.09
N GLY A 128 2.27 -3.18 -5.78
CA GLY A 128 2.26 -3.28 -7.23
C GLY A 128 1.41 -2.21 -7.94
N PHE A 129 0.36 -1.73 -7.28
CA PHE A 129 -0.46 -0.62 -7.75
C PHE A 129 0.34 0.66 -8.05
N LEU A 130 1.48 0.88 -7.39
CA LEU A 130 2.31 2.07 -7.55
C LEU A 130 3.20 2.05 -8.80
N ILE A 131 3.37 0.89 -9.45
CA ILE A 131 4.33 0.74 -10.56
C ILE A 131 3.68 0.76 -11.93
N TYR A 132 2.37 0.97 -12.03
CA TYR A 132 1.73 1.16 -13.33
C TYR A 132 2.37 2.28 -14.14
N GLY A 133 2.30 2.18 -15.44
CA GLY A 133 3.14 2.93 -16.38
C GLY A 133 3.06 4.45 -16.28
N ARG A 134 4.01 5.14 -16.92
CA ARG A 134 4.10 6.62 -16.92
C ARG A 134 2.93 7.28 -17.65
N LEU A 135 2.31 6.60 -18.60
CA LEU A 135 1.18 7.11 -19.39
C LEU A 135 -0.17 6.82 -18.75
N GLU A 136 -0.15 6.21 -17.57
CA GLU A 136 -1.35 5.76 -16.87
C GLU A 136 -1.36 6.38 -15.48
N PRO A 137 -1.88 7.61 -15.38
CA PRO A 137 -1.80 8.37 -14.16
C PRO A 137 -2.68 7.82 -13.03
N LEU A 138 -2.29 8.16 -11.82
CA LEU A 138 -3.02 7.91 -10.59
C LEU A 138 -3.93 9.12 -10.28
N TYR A 139 -5.14 8.84 -9.81
CA TYR A 139 -6.12 9.83 -9.36
C TYR A 139 -6.64 9.50 -7.98
N PHE A 140 -7.23 10.47 -7.32
CA PHE A 140 -7.85 10.33 -6.01
C PHE A 140 -9.29 10.84 -6.03
N ALA A 141 -10.19 10.08 -5.42
CA ALA A 141 -11.51 10.58 -5.02
C ALA A 141 -11.59 10.47 -3.50
N GLN A 142 -11.80 11.61 -2.83
CA GLN A 142 -11.68 11.71 -1.39
C GLN A 142 -13.02 12.10 -0.75
N THR A 143 -13.39 11.37 0.29
CA THR A 143 -14.48 11.72 1.20
C THR A 143 -13.99 11.60 2.65
N ALA A 144 -14.80 12.01 3.61
CA ALA A 144 -14.47 11.85 5.03
C ALA A 144 -14.42 10.38 5.48
N LYS A 145 -15.04 9.47 4.74
CA LYS A 145 -15.15 8.04 5.12
C LYS A 145 -14.31 7.12 4.24
N GLU A 146 -13.93 7.57 3.06
CA GLU A 146 -13.26 6.75 2.07
C GLU A 146 -12.38 7.58 1.15
N VAL A 147 -11.24 7.02 0.81
CA VAL A 147 -10.41 7.47 -0.30
C VAL A 147 -10.40 6.36 -1.34
N VAL A 148 -10.73 6.72 -2.59
CA VAL A 148 -10.61 5.80 -3.72
C VAL A 148 -9.40 6.21 -4.54
N LEU A 149 -8.45 5.29 -4.68
CA LEU A 149 -7.32 5.45 -5.59
C LEU A 149 -7.70 4.82 -6.93
N LEU A 150 -7.56 5.61 -7.99
CA LEU A 150 -7.89 5.22 -9.35
C LEU A 150 -6.60 5.23 -10.17
N ASN A 151 -6.26 4.12 -10.79
CA ASN A 151 -5.20 4.11 -11.77
C ASN A 151 -5.79 3.88 -13.15
N GLN A 152 -5.44 4.75 -14.10
CA GLN A 152 -6.01 4.67 -15.45
C GLN A 152 -5.59 3.39 -16.18
N ALA A 153 -4.45 2.77 -15.81
CA ALA A 153 -4.10 1.45 -16.32
C ALA A 153 -5.19 0.46 -15.98
N ASP A 154 -5.83 -0.09 -17.01
CA ASP A 154 -6.84 -1.14 -16.88
C ASP A 154 -8.00 -0.78 -15.92
N ALA A 155 -8.27 0.51 -15.75
CA ALA A 155 -9.30 1.05 -14.85
C ALA A 155 -9.22 0.47 -13.43
N GLN A 156 -8.01 0.37 -12.87
CA GLN A 156 -7.79 -0.18 -11.54
C GLN A 156 -8.38 0.73 -10.44
N ILE A 157 -9.14 0.15 -9.55
CA ILE A 157 -9.82 0.86 -8.45
C ILE A 157 -9.43 0.20 -7.13
N ARG A 158 -8.98 1.02 -6.17
CA ARG A 158 -8.62 0.58 -4.83
C ARG A 158 -9.35 1.44 -3.79
N HIS A 159 -10.07 0.82 -2.89
CA HIS A 159 -10.82 1.44 -1.80
C HIS A 159 -9.97 1.49 -0.53
N VAL A 160 -9.99 2.62 0.17
CA VAL A 160 -9.35 2.82 1.47
C VAL A 160 -10.39 3.38 2.44
N TYR A 161 -10.73 2.63 3.46
CA TYR A 161 -11.72 3.05 4.46
C TYR A 161 -11.08 3.87 5.55
N MET A 162 -11.61 5.07 5.80
CA MET A 162 -10.96 6.06 6.65
C MET A 162 -11.38 5.95 8.11
N ASN A 163 -10.37 6.03 9.01
CA ASN A 163 -10.58 6.10 10.46
C ASN A 163 -11.37 4.90 11.04
N VAL A 164 -11.17 3.72 10.48
CA VAL A 164 -11.75 2.47 10.96
C VAL A 164 -10.64 1.49 11.35
N GLN A 165 -11.01 0.38 11.97
CA GLN A 165 -10.11 -0.75 12.23
C GLN A 165 -10.29 -1.80 11.15
N HIS A 166 -9.27 -2.66 10.97
CA HIS A 166 -9.41 -3.85 10.14
C HIS A 166 -10.51 -4.78 10.66
N SER A 167 -11.14 -5.50 9.74
CA SER A 167 -12.11 -6.54 10.06
C SER A 167 -11.44 -7.66 10.88
N GLU A 168 -12.19 -8.27 11.81
CA GLU A 168 -11.69 -9.42 12.56
C GLU A 168 -11.37 -10.63 11.66
N HIS A 169 -12.09 -10.75 10.55
CA HIS A 169 -11.93 -11.82 9.56
C HIS A 169 -11.89 -11.25 8.13
N PRO A 170 -10.80 -10.56 7.74
CA PRO A 170 -10.70 -9.95 6.43
C PRO A 170 -10.67 -11.03 5.33
N LYS A 171 -11.39 -10.79 4.25
CA LYS A 171 -11.40 -11.69 3.08
C LYS A 171 -10.22 -11.39 2.17
N LEU A 172 -9.54 -12.45 1.72
CA LEU A 172 -8.48 -12.31 0.73
C LEU A 172 -9.03 -11.73 -0.57
N SER A 173 -8.38 -10.70 -1.07
CA SER A 173 -8.69 -10.09 -2.37
C SER A 173 -7.40 -9.62 -3.06
N TRP A 174 -7.50 -9.13 -4.29
CA TRP A 174 -6.35 -8.62 -5.03
C TRP A 174 -5.69 -7.41 -4.37
N TYR A 175 -6.49 -6.49 -3.81
CA TYR A 175 -6.02 -5.29 -3.11
C TYR A 175 -6.08 -5.42 -1.60
N GLY A 176 -6.53 -6.57 -1.08
CA GLY A 176 -6.71 -6.77 0.35
C GLY A 176 -7.77 -5.86 0.96
N GLU A 177 -7.67 -5.67 2.25
CA GLU A 177 -8.42 -4.69 3.02
C GLU A 177 -7.50 -3.53 3.37
N SER A 178 -7.81 -2.32 2.86
CA SER A 178 -7.06 -1.11 3.13
C SER A 178 -7.85 -0.18 4.04
N ILE A 179 -7.24 0.22 5.15
CA ILE A 179 -7.74 1.26 6.04
C ILE A 179 -6.78 2.45 6.01
N GLY A 180 -7.25 3.64 6.38
CA GLY A 180 -6.40 4.82 6.34
C GLY A 180 -6.78 5.91 7.32
N HIS A 181 -5.85 6.83 7.49
CA HIS A 181 -6.03 8.07 8.22
C HIS A 181 -5.12 9.16 7.67
N TYR A 182 -5.40 10.42 8.02
CA TYR A 182 -4.55 11.55 7.65
C TYR A 182 -3.60 11.90 8.77
N GLU A 183 -2.40 12.37 8.42
CA GLU A 183 -1.39 12.87 9.36
C GLU A 183 -0.82 14.21 8.87
N GLY A 184 -0.62 15.16 9.81
CA GLY A 184 0.09 16.41 9.56
C GLY A 184 -0.53 17.34 8.52
N GLY A 185 -1.74 17.07 8.04
CA GLY A 185 -2.44 17.85 7.02
C GLY A 185 -1.89 17.71 5.60
N ASP A 186 -0.88 16.89 5.38
CA ASP A 186 -0.23 16.67 4.06
C ASP A 186 -0.04 15.20 3.69
N THR A 187 -0.38 14.28 4.58
CA THR A 187 -0.07 12.86 4.43
C THR A 187 -1.31 11.99 4.62
N LEU A 188 -1.54 11.06 3.70
CA LEU A 188 -2.45 9.93 3.85
C LEU A 188 -1.63 8.68 4.19
N VAL A 189 -1.96 8.05 5.30
CA VAL A 189 -1.39 6.75 5.68
C VAL A 189 -2.40 5.66 5.35
N ILE A 190 -1.93 4.60 4.70
CA ILE A 190 -2.75 3.44 4.35
C ILE A 190 -2.10 2.20 4.93
N ASP A 191 -2.90 1.39 5.60
CA ASP A 191 -2.55 0.09 6.14
C ASP A 191 -3.33 -0.99 5.39
N THR A 192 -2.64 -2.01 4.85
CA THR A 192 -3.26 -3.02 3.97
C THR A 192 -2.84 -4.41 4.36
N ILE A 193 -3.83 -5.27 4.59
CA ILE A 193 -3.70 -6.69 4.89
C ILE A 193 -4.59 -7.53 3.97
N ALA A 194 -4.54 -8.85 4.11
CA ALA A 194 -5.43 -9.79 3.43
C ALA A 194 -5.39 -9.73 1.90
N GLN A 195 -4.23 -9.51 1.32
CA GLN A 195 -4.04 -9.69 -0.12
C GLN A 195 -3.95 -11.19 -0.46
N ASN A 196 -4.49 -11.58 -1.60
CA ASN A 196 -4.23 -12.92 -2.15
C ASN A 196 -2.80 -12.95 -2.72
N ASP A 197 -2.26 -14.14 -2.97
CA ASP A 197 -0.89 -14.37 -3.44
C ASP A 197 -0.75 -14.42 -4.97
N LYS A 198 -1.71 -13.85 -5.70
CA LYS A 198 -1.80 -13.97 -7.16
C LYS A 198 -1.14 -12.80 -7.91
N SER A 199 -0.64 -11.80 -7.21
CA SER A 199 0.06 -10.64 -7.76
C SER A 199 1.55 -10.65 -7.41
N PHE A 200 2.26 -9.60 -7.82
CA PHE A 200 3.66 -9.37 -7.50
C PHE A 200 3.83 -7.98 -6.87
N VAL A 201 4.81 -7.84 -6.01
CA VAL A 201 5.06 -6.56 -5.35
C VAL A 201 5.73 -5.53 -6.26
N ASP A 202 6.35 -5.99 -7.36
CA ASP A 202 7.11 -5.13 -8.28
C ASP A 202 7.18 -5.67 -9.72
N ASP A 203 7.83 -4.92 -10.60
CA ASP A 203 8.06 -5.29 -12.01
C ASP A 203 9.10 -6.41 -12.20
N TYR A 204 9.80 -6.81 -11.13
CA TYR A 204 10.73 -7.95 -11.12
C TYR A 204 10.03 -9.26 -10.83
N ARG A 205 8.71 -9.23 -10.65
CA ARG A 205 7.87 -10.39 -10.31
C ARG A 205 8.27 -11.00 -8.98
N THR A 206 8.63 -10.13 -8.03
CA THR A 206 8.89 -10.54 -6.66
C THR A 206 7.60 -11.06 -6.04
N PRO A 207 7.53 -12.35 -5.67
CA PRO A 207 6.32 -12.94 -5.14
C PRO A 207 6.09 -12.53 -3.70
N HIS A 208 4.86 -12.69 -3.26
CA HIS A 208 4.46 -12.50 -1.86
C HIS A 208 3.50 -13.61 -1.44
N THR A 209 3.15 -13.65 -0.16
CA THR A 209 2.15 -14.55 0.40
C THR A 209 0.93 -13.78 0.89
N SER A 210 -0.12 -14.50 1.29
CA SER A 210 -1.29 -13.89 1.92
C SER A 210 -1.04 -13.34 3.33
N GLN A 211 0.17 -13.52 3.87
CA GLN A 211 0.60 -12.93 5.14
C GLN A 211 1.12 -11.49 4.98
N MET A 212 1.19 -11.01 3.73
CA MET A 212 1.75 -9.70 3.46
C MET A 212 0.93 -8.58 4.10
N HIS A 213 1.66 -7.69 4.79
CA HIS A 213 1.20 -6.46 5.38
C HIS A 213 1.96 -5.30 4.74
N VAL A 214 1.25 -4.29 4.27
CA VAL A 214 1.86 -3.12 3.63
C VAL A 214 1.36 -1.85 4.27
N ILE A 215 2.29 -1.00 4.71
CA ILE A 215 1.98 0.35 5.18
C ILE A 215 2.53 1.34 4.15
N GLU A 216 1.67 2.23 3.66
CA GLU A 216 2.01 3.26 2.68
C GLU A 216 1.74 4.65 3.24
N ARG A 217 2.58 5.62 2.86
CA ARG A 217 2.46 7.03 3.24
C ARG A 217 2.53 7.89 1.99
N TYR A 218 1.40 8.45 1.63
CA TYR A 218 1.22 9.36 0.49
C TYR A 218 1.39 10.79 0.99
N LYS A 219 2.53 11.40 0.72
CA LYS A 219 2.87 12.74 1.23
C LYS A 219 2.97 13.76 0.11
N LEU A 220 2.22 14.85 0.25
CA LEU A 220 2.34 16.01 -0.63
C LEU A 220 3.63 16.79 -0.35
N LEU A 221 4.36 17.10 -1.40
CA LEU A 221 5.60 17.88 -1.36
C LEU A 221 5.47 19.11 -2.26
N ASP A 222 6.35 20.10 -2.02
CA ASP A 222 6.49 21.30 -2.86
C ASP A 222 5.16 22.05 -3.07
N GLY A 223 4.38 22.20 -2.00
CA GLY A 223 3.07 22.86 -2.09
C GLY A 223 2.07 22.10 -2.96
N GLY A 224 2.10 20.77 -2.95
CA GLY A 224 1.16 19.91 -3.69
C GLY A 224 1.55 19.66 -5.16
N LYS A 225 2.77 20.00 -5.58
CA LYS A 225 3.25 19.76 -6.96
C LYS A 225 3.85 18.36 -7.14
N ARG A 226 4.32 17.75 -6.07
CA ARG A 226 4.84 16.38 -6.05
C ARG A 226 4.13 15.55 -4.99
N LEU A 227 4.03 14.26 -5.25
CA LEU A 227 3.54 13.26 -4.31
C LEU A 227 4.64 12.22 -4.12
N GLN A 228 5.07 12.04 -2.89
CA GLN A 228 5.94 10.94 -2.49
C GLN A 228 5.12 9.86 -1.83
N VAL A 229 5.24 8.64 -2.31
CA VAL A 229 4.67 7.46 -1.66
C VAL A 229 5.82 6.63 -1.12
N SER A 230 6.01 6.62 0.19
CA SER A 230 6.91 5.68 0.86
C SER A 230 6.10 4.51 1.38
N PHE A 231 6.67 3.31 1.34
CA PHE A 231 5.97 2.12 1.80
C PHE A 231 6.93 1.14 2.48
N THR A 232 6.37 0.32 3.35
CA THR A 232 7.05 -0.81 3.98
C THR A 232 6.23 -2.06 3.73
N VAL A 233 6.92 -3.11 3.29
CA VAL A 233 6.36 -4.44 3.07
C VAL A 233 6.90 -5.37 4.15
N ASP A 234 6.01 -6.00 4.89
CA ASP A 234 6.31 -7.07 5.83
C ASP A 234 5.54 -8.33 5.42
N ASP A 235 6.26 -9.33 4.96
CA ASP A 235 5.70 -10.64 4.61
C ASP A 235 6.64 -11.74 5.09
N PRO A 236 6.43 -12.26 6.29
CA PRO A 236 7.29 -13.30 6.86
C PRO A 236 7.21 -14.62 6.09
N GLY A 237 6.24 -14.78 5.18
CA GLY A 237 6.18 -15.92 4.26
C GLY A 237 7.18 -15.81 3.10
N ALA A 238 7.39 -14.60 2.56
CA ALA A 238 8.20 -14.36 1.36
C ALA A 238 9.57 -13.77 1.67
N PHE A 239 9.70 -12.97 2.72
CA PHE A 239 10.90 -12.20 3.01
C PHE A 239 11.54 -12.61 4.35
N ASN A 240 12.85 -12.43 4.43
CA ASN A 240 13.63 -12.66 5.66
C ASN A 240 13.49 -11.51 6.66
N MET A 241 13.08 -10.34 6.20
CA MET A 241 12.92 -9.11 6.97
C MET A 241 12.01 -8.14 6.24
N PRO A 242 11.32 -7.22 6.94
CA PRO A 242 10.62 -6.11 6.31
C PRO A 242 11.57 -5.25 5.47
N TRP A 243 11.06 -4.72 4.37
CA TRP A 243 11.81 -3.84 3.48
C TRP A 243 10.96 -2.65 3.06
N SER A 244 11.61 -1.59 2.63
CA SER A 244 10.93 -0.35 2.27
C SER A 244 11.34 0.15 0.89
N GLY A 245 10.45 0.90 0.28
CA GLY A 245 10.69 1.58 -0.99
C GLY A 245 9.91 2.88 -1.08
N MET A 246 10.14 3.60 -2.15
CA MET A 246 9.44 4.85 -2.45
C MET A 246 9.08 4.92 -3.92
N GLN A 247 8.01 5.68 -4.22
CA GLN A 247 7.66 6.10 -5.56
C GLN A 247 7.39 7.61 -5.55
N ILE A 248 7.81 8.31 -6.59
CA ILE A 248 7.56 9.74 -6.76
C ILE A 248 6.61 9.95 -7.93
N TYR A 249 5.68 10.87 -7.74
CA TYR A 249 4.78 11.34 -8.77
C TYR A 249 4.88 12.87 -8.88
N ARG A 250 4.62 13.39 -10.06
CA ARG A 250 4.39 14.81 -10.30
C ARG A 250 2.92 15.06 -10.59
N ARG A 251 2.41 16.16 -10.09
CA ARG A 251 1.05 16.62 -10.42
C ARG A 251 1.00 16.98 -11.90
N SER A 252 -0.10 16.65 -12.56
CA SER A 252 -0.32 16.88 -13.98
C SER A 252 -1.79 17.24 -14.22
N ASP A 253 -2.02 17.94 -15.31
CA ASP A 253 -3.30 18.34 -15.83
C ASP A 253 -3.66 17.58 -17.13
N GLN A 254 -3.27 16.30 -17.20
CA GLN A 254 -3.55 15.47 -18.39
C GLN A 254 -5.04 15.23 -18.66
N GLY A 255 -5.89 15.86 -17.86
CA GLY A 255 -7.33 15.77 -18.01
C GLY A 255 -7.96 14.74 -17.09
N PRO A 256 -9.27 14.54 -17.24
CA PRO A 256 -10.03 13.67 -16.36
C PRO A 256 -9.62 12.20 -16.50
N PHE A 257 -9.99 11.40 -15.50
CA PHE A 257 -9.87 9.95 -15.57
C PHE A 257 -10.65 9.44 -16.80
N LEU A 258 -9.94 8.75 -17.68
CA LEU A 258 -10.47 8.21 -18.92
C LEU A 258 -10.68 6.70 -18.81
N GLU A 259 -11.61 6.19 -19.60
CA GLU A 259 -11.80 4.77 -19.76
C GLU A 259 -10.57 4.16 -20.48
N ALA A 260 -9.98 3.14 -19.88
CA ALA A 260 -8.85 2.39 -20.41
C ALA A 260 -9.07 0.89 -20.18
N PRO A 261 -9.97 0.26 -20.95
CA PRO A 261 -10.29 -1.14 -20.75
C PRO A 261 -9.09 -2.03 -21.08
N CYS A 262 -8.80 -2.99 -20.21
CA CYS A 262 -7.86 -4.04 -20.51
C CYS A 262 -8.49 -5.04 -21.47
N ALA A 263 -7.80 -5.32 -22.55
CA ALA A 263 -8.15 -6.41 -23.45
C ALA A 263 -7.07 -7.49 -23.41
N ASP A 264 -7.47 -8.73 -23.18
CA ASP A 264 -6.54 -9.86 -23.32
C ASP A 264 -6.02 -9.93 -24.75
N ASN A 265 -4.75 -9.69 -24.90
CA ASN A 265 -4.12 -9.51 -26.21
C ASN A 265 -3.55 -10.82 -26.78
N ARG A 266 -4.19 -11.97 -26.51
CA ARG A 266 -3.75 -13.31 -26.93
C ARG A 266 -3.54 -13.47 -28.43
N GLY A 267 -4.17 -12.65 -29.24
CA GLY A 267 -4.10 -12.70 -30.70
C GLY A 267 -3.14 -11.70 -31.34
N SER A 268 -2.36 -10.94 -30.57
CA SER A 268 -1.45 -9.95 -31.16
C SER A 268 -0.27 -10.62 -31.87
N PRO A 269 -0.02 -10.35 -33.15
CA PRO A 269 1.12 -10.90 -33.89
C PRO A 269 2.48 -10.45 -33.34
N PHE A 270 2.51 -9.44 -32.47
CA PHE A 270 3.74 -8.96 -31.84
C PHE A 270 4.16 -9.77 -30.61
N TYR A 271 3.41 -10.82 -30.24
CA TYR A 271 3.61 -11.54 -29.00
C TYR A 271 3.48 -13.05 -29.15
N ASP A 272 4.21 -13.63 -30.09
CA ASP A 272 4.17 -15.08 -30.37
C ASP A 272 4.71 -15.94 -29.21
N ASN A 273 5.44 -15.34 -28.27
CA ASN A 273 6.13 -16.02 -27.17
C ASN A 273 5.40 -15.95 -25.84
N ARG A 274 4.07 -15.87 -25.84
CA ARG A 274 3.31 -15.75 -24.60
C ARG A 274 3.16 -17.08 -23.88
N HIS A 275 3.32 -17.04 -22.57
CA HIS A 275 2.73 -18.07 -21.73
C HIS A 275 1.21 -17.95 -21.78
N PRO A 276 0.50 -19.06 -21.98
CA PRO A 276 -0.94 -19.06 -21.79
C PRO A 276 -1.24 -18.65 -20.33
N ILE A 277 -2.25 -17.83 -20.15
CA ILE A 277 -2.78 -17.54 -18.81
C ILE A 277 -3.24 -18.90 -18.24
N PRO A 278 -2.79 -19.27 -17.04
CA PRO A 278 -3.27 -20.49 -16.40
C PRO A 278 -4.79 -20.45 -16.33
N GLU A 279 -5.44 -21.47 -16.87
CA GLU A 279 -6.89 -21.60 -16.72
C GLU A 279 -7.22 -21.83 -15.25
N ALA A 280 -8.13 -21.02 -14.73
CA ALA A 280 -8.66 -21.24 -13.40
C ALA A 280 -9.41 -22.57 -13.35
N LYS A 281 -9.05 -23.45 -12.43
CA LYS A 281 -9.72 -24.73 -12.23
C LYS A 281 -11.08 -24.58 -11.52
N SER A 282 -11.33 -23.41 -10.95
CA SER A 282 -12.58 -23.01 -10.28
C SER A 282 -12.76 -21.51 -10.39
N ALA A 283 -13.98 -21.04 -10.25
CA ALA A 283 -14.25 -19.60 -10.14
C ALA A 283 -13.57 -19.04 -8.88
N ASP A 284 -12.98 -17.84 -9.01
CA ASP A 284 -12.24 -17.17 -7.94
C ASP A 284 -13.13 -16.23 -7.10
N PHE A 285 -14.44 -16.30 -7.27
CA PHE A 285 -15.43 -15.43 -6.61
C PHE A 285 -16.66 -16.21 -6.14
#